data_975d437c41090ef2846986c397b1f874
#
_entry.id   975d437c41090ef2846986c397b1f874
#
_cell.length_a   1.000
_cell.length_b   1.000
_cell.length_c   1.000
_cell.angle_alpha   90.00
_cell.angle_beta   90.00
_cell.angle_gamma   90.00
#
_symmetry.space_group_name_H-M   'P 1'
#
loop_
_entity.id
_entity.type
_entity.pdbx_description
1 polymer ?
#
loop_
_entity_poly.entity_id
_entity_poly.type
_entity_poly.pdbx_seq_one_letter_code
_entity_poly.pdbx_strand_id
1 'polypeptide(L)'
;MVEKSKKAIKDALLELMYEKDFKQITVNELLKRANISRGTFYAHFSNLEDVRQQLINDLFAHADFLFGDYKAGEIGKDPYPIMLMAADMMMTSRDPAKRLFKFINVYDLGVNLKTWLTKYILSDKELVEKMGGEDSAMIAARFIAGGVMHAYNMWIMDDFPVSAEFLAQTLSKILVGGLQAFEI
;
A
#
# COMPACT_ATOMS: atom_id res chain seq x y z
N MET A 1 -0.18 22.15 -16.56
CA MET A 1 -1.30 22.69 -15.74
C MET A 1 -2.12 21.57 -15.11
N VAL A 2 -2.53 20.55 -15.86
CA VAL A 2 -3.32 19.38 -15.40
C VAL A 2 -2.68 18.64 -14.22
N GLU A 3 -1.41 18.23 -14.33
CA GLU A 3 -0.70 17.50 -13.27
C GLU A 3 -0.54 18.31 -11.98
N LYS A 4 -0.33 19.64 -12.11
CA LYS A 4 -0.23 20.51 -10.93
C LYS A 4 -1.55 20.57 -10.14
N SER A 5 -2.69 20.61 -10.85
CA SER A 5 -4.02 20.61 -10.22
C SER A 5 -4.33 19.28 -9.55
N LYS A 6 -4.04 18.15 -10.21
CA LYS A 6 -4.22 16.80 -9.61
C LYS A 6 -3.38 16.64 -8.35
N LYS A 7 -2.11 17.06 -8.40
CA LYS A 7 -1.23 17.02 -7.23
C LYS A 7 -1.79 17.86 -6.08
N ALA A 8 -2.19 19.11 -6.34
CA ALA A 8 -2.75 19.99 -5.32
C ALA A 8 -4.02 19.40 -4.66
N ILE A 9 -4.89 18.75 -5.46
CA ILE A 9 -6.09 18.06 -4.94
C ILE A 9 -5.72 16.89 -4.02
N LYS A 10 -4.77 16.07 -4.46
CA LYS A 10 -4.28 14.91 -3.68
C LYS A 10 -3.61 15.34 -2.38
N ASP A 11 -2.72 16.32 -2.43
CA ASP A 11 -2.03 16.87 -1.26
C ASP A 11 -3.04 17.45 -0.25
N ALA A 12 -4.02 18.22 -0.73
CA ALA A 12 -5.07 18.79 0.11
C ALA A 12 -5.96 17.72 0.77
N LEU A 13 -6.26 16.62 0.07
CA LEU A 13 -7.00 15.51 0.67
C LEU A 13 -6.21 14.84 1.78
N LEU A 14 -4.91 14.61 1.58
CA LEU A 14 -4.02 14.03 2.60
C LEU A 14 -3.95 14.91 3.85
N GLU A 15 -3.85 16.24 3.68
CA GLU A 15 -3.87 17.18 4.80
C GLU A 15 -5.18 17.12 5.58
N LEU A 16 -6.32 17.10 4.88
CA LEU A 16 -7.65 17.02 5.51
C LEU A 16 -7.87 15.69 6.22
N MET A 17 -7.42 14.58 5.64
CA MET A 17 -7.47 13.26 6.28
C MET A 17 -6.61 13.19 7.54
N TYR A 18 -5.57 14.03 7.64
CA TYR A 18 -4.79 14.15 8.88
C TYR A 18 -5.55 14.86 10.00
N GLU A 19 -6.42 15.82 9.66
CA GLU A 19 -7.16 16.64 10.62
C GLU A 19 -8.44 15.95 11.12
N LYS A 20 -9.07 15.09 10.28
CA LYS A 20 -10.35 14.45 10.58
C LYS A 20 -10.61 13.19 9.75
N ASP A 21 -11.60 12.41 10.19
CA ASP A 21 -12.05 11.22 9.46
C ASP A 21 -12.46 11.58 8.01
N PHE A 22 -12.10 10.72 7.06
CA PHE A 22 -12.43 10.87 5.65
C PHE A 22 -13.93 11.09 5.40
N LYS A 23 -14.79 10.42 6.17
CA LYS A 23 -16.25 10.55 6.07
C LYS A 23 -16.77 11.94 6.41
N GLN A 24 -15.99 12.74 7.13
CA GLN A 24 -16.32 14.10 7.54
C GLN A 24 -15.79 15.16 6.56
N ILE A 25 -14.96 14.75 5.59
CA ILE A 25 -14.39 15.65 4.59
C ILE A 25 -15.43 15.93 3.51
N THR A 26 -15.55 17.21 3.15
CA THR A 26 -16.43 17.65 2.06
C THR A 26 -15.64 18.13 0.84
N VAL A 27 -16.24 18.04 -0.35
CA VAL A 27 -15.63 18.58 -1.57
C VAL A 27 -15.33 20.07 -1.41
N ASN A 28 -16.22 20.85 -0.76
CA ASN A 28 -15.98 22.28 -0.57
C ASN A 28 -14.74 22.60 0.27
N GLU A 29 -14.49 21.83 1.32
CA GLU A 29 -13.27 21.97 2.13
C GLU A 29 -12.01 21.61 1.32
N LEU A 30 -12.09 20.54 0.53
CA LEU A 30 -11.01 20.16 -0.36
C LEU A 30 -10.69 21.23 -1.38
N LEU A 31 -11.71 21.79 -2.04
CA LEU A 31 -11.55 22.88 -3.01
C LEU A 31 -10.87 24.12 -2.39
N LYS A 32 -11.31 24.48 -1.20
CA LYS A 32 -10.74 25.60 -0.45
C LYS A 32 -9.28 25.33 -0.08
N ARG A 33 -8.96 24.14 0.42
CA ARG A 33 -7.62 23.73 0.82
C ARG A 33 -6.68 23.65 -0.39
N ALA A 34 -7.12 23.06 -1.50
CA ALA A 34 -6.35 22.94 -2.72
C ALA A 34 -6.23 24.26 -3.51
N ASN A 35 -7.01 25.28 -3.14
CA ASN A 35 -7.13 26.55 -3.86
C ASN A 35 -7.47 26.37 -5.34
N ILE A 36 -8.51 25.57 -5.63
CA ILE A 36 -8.98 25.30 -6.98
C ILE A 36 -10.48 25.54 -7.14
N SER A 37 -10.93 25.73 -8.38
CA SER A 37 -12.35 25.84 -8.70
C SER A 37 -13.06 24.48 -8.69
N ARG A 38 -14.38 24.49 -8.49
CA ARG A 38 -15.23 23.30 -8.61
C ARG A 38 -15.13 22.67 -10.00
N GLY A 39 -15.10 23.50 -11.06
CA GLY A 39 -14.93 23.04 -12.44
C GLY A 39 -13.61 22.32 -12.64
N THR A 40 -12.51 22.85 -12.08
CA THR A 40 -11.19 22.19 -12.12
C THR A 40 -11.20 20.85 -11.41
N PHE A 41 -11.88 20.73 -10.27
CA PHE A 41 -12.02 19.45 -9.57
C PHE A 41 -12.73 18.41 -10.43
N TYR A 42 -13.94 18.72 -10.90
CA TYR A 42 -14.76 17.77 -11.66
C TYR A 42 -14.20 17.46 -13.07
N ALA A 43 -13.24 18.26 -13.55
CA ALA A 43 -12.46 17.91 -14.76
C ALA A 43 -11.45 16.77 -14.53
N HIS A 44 -11.11 16.46 -13.27
CA HIS A 44 -10.09 15.48 -12.92
C HIS A 44 -10.60 14.32 -12.06
N PHE A 45 -11.59 14.55 -11.21
CA PHE A 45 -12.09 13.59 -10.23
C PHE A 45 -13.62 13.67 -10.15
N SER A 46 -14.28 12.53 -10.05
CA SER A 46 -15.74 12.44 -9.93
C SER A 46 -16.24 12.79 -8.53
N ASN A 47 -15.46 12.47 -7.50
CA ASN A 47 -15.78 12.68 -6.09
C ASN A 47 -14.52 12.51 -5.22
N LEU A 48 -14.65 12.63 -3.88
CA LEU A 48 -13.54 12.44 -2.94
C LEU A 48 -12.99 11.02 -2.94
N GLU A 49 -13.87 10.04 -3.12
CA GLU A 49 -13.48 8.64 -3.17
C GLU A 49 -12.59 8.34 -4.38
N ASP A 50 -12.86 8.97 -5.53
CA ASP A 50 -12.01 8.87 -6.72
C ASP A 50 -10.61 9.45 -6.45
N VAL A 51 -10.51 10.59 -5.73
CA VAL A 51 -9.22 11.15 -5.31
C VAL A 51 -8.47 10.16 -4.40
N ARG A 52 -9.16 9.58 -3.42
CA ARG A 52 -8.61 8.61 -2.48
C ARG A 52 -8.10 7.35 -3.22
N GLN A 53 -8.90 6.83 -4.14
CA GLN A 53 -8.51 5.66 -4.94
C GLN A 53 -7.29 5.94 -5.83
N GLN A 54 -7.20 7.14 -6.41
CA GLN A 54 -6.03 7.51 -7.19
C GLN A 54 -4.77 7.68 -6.33
N LEU A 55 -4.88 8.14 -5.07
CA LEU A 55 -3.76 8.15 -4.13
C LEU A 55 -3.25 6.73 -3.84
N ILE A 56 -4.16 5.78 -3.66
CA ILE A 56 -3.82 4.37 -3.45
C ILE A 56 -3.14 3.79 -4.70
N ASN A 57 -3.69 4.08 -5.88
CA ASN A 57 -3.10 3.61 -7.14
C ASN A 57 -1.69 4.16 -7.36
N ASP A 58 -1.44 5.44 -7.03
CA ASP A 58 -0.11 6.05 -7.13
C ASP A 58 0.90 5.35 -6.21
N LEU A 59 0.47 4.94 -5.03
CA LEU A 59 1.30 4.19 -4.09
C LEU A 59 1.75 2.87 -4.69
N PHE A 60 0.82 2.10 -5.28
CA PHE A 60 1.16 0.81 -5.90
C PHE A 60 1.92 0.96 -7.23
N ALA A 61 1.68 2.02 -7.99
CA ALA A 61 2.51 2.35 -9.15
C ALA A 61 3.96 2.67 -8.74
N HIS A 62 4.16 3.28 -7.56
CA HIS A 62 5.49 3.49 -7.02
C HIS A 62 6.15 2.17 -6.56
N ALA A 63 5.37 1.24 -6.01
CA ALA A 63 5.85 -0.10 -5.70
C ALA A 63 6.26 -0.87 -6.96
N ASP A 64 5.50 -0.79 -8.06
CA ASP A 64 5.88 -1.35 -9.35
C ASP A 64 7.21 -0.77 -9.87
N PHE A 65 7.43 0.53 -9.70
CA PHE A 65 8.68 1.18 -10.07
C PHE A 65 9.88 0.69 -9.23
N LEU A 66 9.67 0.48 -7.94
CA LEU A 66 10.75 0.05 -7.02
C LEU A 66 11.08 -1.44 -7.16
N PHE A 67 10.09 -2.27 -7.44
CA PHE A 67 10.22 -3.72 -7.38
C PHE A 67 10.03 -4.43 -8.72
N GLY A 68 9.57 -3.72 -9.75
CA GLY A 68 9.22 -4.32 -11.04
C GLY A 68 10.38 -5.01 -11.76
N ASP A 69 11.62 -4.60 -11.47
CA ASP A 69 12.83 -5.20 -12.04
C ASP A 69 13.30 -6.46 -11.30
N TYR A 70 12.77 -6.74 -10.09
CA TYR A 70 13.11 -7.93 -9.31
C TYR A 70 12.10 -9.04 -9.55
N LYS A 71 12.56 -10.29 -9.55
CA LYS A 71 11.67 -11.45 -9.55
C LYS A 71 11.05 -11.62 -8.15
N ALA A 72 9.79 -12.04 -8.10
CA ALA A 72 9.10 -12.27 -6.84
C ALA A 72 9.80 -13.33 -5.97
N GLY A 73 10.38 -14.37 -6.58
CA GLY A 73 11.16 -15.38 -5.88
C GLY A 73 12.46 -14.85 -5.26
N GLU A 74 13.08 -13.82 -5.84
CA GLU A 74 14.27 -13.18 -5.25
C GLU A 74 13.92 -12.40 -3.99
N ILE A 75 12.82 -11.63 -4.05
CA ILE A 75 12.29 -10.91 -2.89
C ILE A 75 11.84 -11.90 -1.80
N GLY A 76 11.26 -13.04 -2.19
CA GLY A 76 10.84 -14.10 -1.27
C GLY A 76 12.00 -14.70 -0.45
N LYS A 77 13.24 -14.67 -0.96
CA LYS A 77 14.43 -15.15 -0.23
C LYS A 77 14.86 -14.21 0.90
N ASP A 78 14.68 -12.91 0.72
CA ASP A 78 14.94 -11.90 1.74
C ASP A 78 13.89 -10.79 1.69
N PRO A 79 12.70 -11.00 2.27
CA PRO A 79 11.65 -9.99 2.31
C PRO A 79 11.89 -8.89 3.36
N TYR A 80 12.93 -9.00 4.21
CA TYR A 80 13.18 -8.06 5.31
C TYR A 80 13.30 -6.60 4.86
N PRO A 81 14.05 -6.23 3.81
CA PRO A 81 14.18 -4.84 3.39
C PRO A 81 12.83 -4.22 3.02
N ILE A 82 11.96 -4.99 2.35
CA ILE A 82 10.63 -4.53 1.97
C ILE A 82 9.72 -4.37 3.18
N MET A 83 9.77 -5.34 4.11
CA MET A 83 8.98 -5.26 5.35
C MET A 83 9.43 -4.05 6.19
N LEU A 84 10.73 -3.81 6.32
CA LEU A 84 11.23 -2.65 7.05
C LEU A 84 10.83 -1.33 6.37
N MET A 85 10.98 -1.24 5.06
CA MET A 85 10.56 -0.06 4.29
C MET A 85 9.06 0.24 4.48
N ALA A 86 8.20 -0.79 4.44
CA ALA A 86 6.77 -0.64 4.69
C ALA A 86 6.48 -0.12 6.11
N ALA A 87 7.18 -0.65 7.13
CA ALA A 87 7.06 -0.17 8.50
C ALA A 87 7.49 1.30 8.65
N ASP A 88 8.64 1.67 8.08
CA ASP A 88 9.15 3.05 8.11
C ASP A 88 8.19 4.03 7.41
N MET A 89 7.59 3.62 6.29
CA MET A 89 6.57 4.41 5.61
C MET A 89 5.35 4.66 6.50
N MET A 90 4.96 3.71 7.34
CA MET A 90 3.83 3.86 8.26
C MET A 90 4.17 4.70 9.49
N MET A 91 5.40 4.66 9.98
CA MET A 91 5.85 5.41 11.16
C MET A 91 6.13 6.90 10.87
N THR A 92 6.61 7.23 9.68
CA THR A 92 7.13 8.57 9.41
C THR A 92 6.01 9.58 9.13
N SER A 93 5.59 10.29 10.16
CA SER A 93 4.46 11.25 10.16
C SER A 93 4.69 12.58 9.44
N ARG A 94 5.88 12.84 8.89
CA ARG A 94 6.22 14.13 8.26
C ARG A 94 5.98 14.22 6.77
N ASP A 95 5.88 13.08 6.07
CA ASP A 95 5.60 13.02 4.63
C ASP A 95 4.08 12.80 4.40
N PRO A 96 3.40 13.65 3.60
CA PRO A 96 1.99 13.48 3.30
C PRO A 96 1.64 12.09 2.72
N ALA A 97 2.51 11.53 1.88
CA ALA A 97 2.32 10.20 1.33
C ALA A 97 2.37 9.10 2.41
N LYS A 98 3.18 9.29 3.43
CA LYS A 98 3.33 8.35 4.56
C LYS A 98 2.18 8.45 5.56
N ARG A 99 1.51 9.61 5.64
CA ARG A 99 0.29 9.80 6.44
C ARG A 99 -0.90 9.04 5.87
N LEU A 100 -0.88 8.77 4.56
CA LEU A 100 -1.92 8.04 3.87
C LEU A 100 -2.18 6.66 4.53
N PHE A 101 -1.14 5.97 4.96
CA PHE A 101 -1.27 4.67 5.63
C PHE A 101 -2.05 4.71 6.95
N LYS A 102 -1.96 5.81 7.69
CA LYS A 102 -2.72 5.97 8.95
C LYS A 102 -4.22 6.17 8.72
N PHE A 103 -4.61 6.67 7.56
CA PHE A 103 -5.98 7.10 7.25
C PHE A 103 -6.65 6.34 6.10
N ILE A 104 -5.88 5.57 5.33
CA ILE A 104 -6.49 4.62 4.39
C ILE A 104 -7.10 3.50 5.21
N ASN A 105 -8.37 3.23 4.93
CA ASN A 105 -9.01 2.04 5.46
C ASN A 105 -8.13 0.83 5.09
N VAL A 106 -7.68 0.10 6.12
CA VAL A 106 -6.85 -1.11 5.98
C VAL A 106 -7.45 -2.11 4.99
N TYR A 107 -8.79 -2.14 4.89
CA TYR A 107 -9.48 -2.97 3.91
C TYR A 107 -9.13 -2.60 2.47
N ASP A 108 -9.11 -1.31 2.13
CA ASP A 108 -8.84 -0.85 0.76
C ASP A 108 -7.36 -1.05 0.38
N LEU A 109 -6.44 -0.80 1.31
CA LEU A 109 -5.03 -1.15 1.15
C LEU A 109 -4.85 -2.64 0.97
N GLY A 110 -5.53 -3.46 1.76
CA GLY A 110 -5.46 -4.92 1.69
C GLY A 110 -5.97 -5.46 0.35
N VAL A 111 -7.04 -4.89 -0.21
CA VAL A 111 -7.54 -5.28 -1.54
C VAL A 111 -6.53 -4.94 -2.63
N ASN A 112 -5.94 -3.74 -2.60
CA ASN A 112 -4.95 -3.32 -3.59
C ASN A 112 -3.63 -4.09 -3.43
N LEU A 113 -3.13 -4.30 -2.21
CA LEU A 113 -1.93 -5.12 -1.96
C LEU A 113 -2.14 -6.56 -2.45
N LYS A 114 -3.27 -7.16 -2.15
CA LYS A 114 -3.61 -8.49 -2.63
C LYS A 114 -3.59 -8.57 -4.16
N THR A 115 -4.18 -7.60 -4.83
CA THR A 115 -4.23 -7.55 -6.29
C THR A 115 -2.82 -7.35 -6.87
N TRP A 116 -2.07 -6.40 -6.33
CA TRP A 116 -0.70 -6.13 -6.73
C TRP A 116 0.21 -7.35 -6.51
N LEU A 117 0.22 -7.92 -5.31
CA LEU A 117 1.07 -9.06 -4.96
C LEU A 117 0.71 -10.30 -5.78
N THR A 118 -0.58 -10.54 -6.04
CA THR A 118 -1.01 -11.64 -6.90
C THR A 118 -0.44 -11.47 -8.31
N LYS A 119 -0.59 -10.29 -8.91
CA LYS A 119 -0.04 -9.99 -10.24
C LYS A 119 1.48 -10.15 -10.25
N TYR A 120 2.15 -9.65 -9.23
CA TYR A 120 3.60 -9.70 -9.11
C TYR A 120 4.13 -11.14 -9.00
N ILE A 121 3.53 -11.98 -8.15
CA ILE A 121 3.89 -13.40 -8.02
C ILE A 121 3.60 -14.16 -9.32
N LEU A 122 2.43 -13.96 -9.94
CA LEU A 122 2.07 -14.65 -11.19
C LEU A 122 2.92 -14.21 -12.39
N SER A 123 3.62 -13.09 -12.33
CA SER A 123 4.58 -12.69 -13.36
C SER A 123 5.89 -13.49 -13.35
N ASP A 124 6.23 -14.10 -12.21
CA ASP A 124 7.41 -14.95 -12.03
C ASP A 124 7.05 -16.42 -12.29
N LYS A 125 7.18 -16.85 -13.54
CA LYS A 125 6.78 -18.21 -13.96
C LYS A 125 7.55 -19.31 -13.24
N GLU A 126 8.84 -19.10 -12.95
CA GLU A 126 9.66 -20.07 -12.22
C GLU A 126 9.14 -20.25 -10.80
N LEU A 127 8.79 -19.16 -10.13
CA LEU A 127 8.18 -19.18 -8.81
C LEU A 127 6.81 -19.88 -8.83
N VAL A 128 5.97 -19.58 -9.82
CA VAL A 128 4.65 -20.21 -9.98
C VAL A 128 4.76 -21.73 -10.14
N GLU A 129 5.71 -22.20 -10.95
CA GLU A 129 5.96 -23.64 -11.11
C GLU A 129 6.40 -24.30 -9.78
N LYS A 130 7.34 -23.69 -9.05
CA LYS A 130 7.76 -24.17 -7.73
C LYS A 130 6.65 -24.18 -6.70
N MET A 131 5.70 -23.25 -6.80
CA MET A 131 4.51 -23.22 -5.95
C MET A 131 3.44 -24.25 -6.32
N GLY A 132 3.64 -25.03 -7.35
CA GLY A 132 2.68 -26.04 -7.81
C GLY A 132 1.59 -25.51 -8.74
N GLY A 133 1.85 -24.38 -9.42
CA GLY A 133 0.97 -23.76 -10.42
C GLY A 133 0.24 -22.53 -9.96
N GLU A 134 -0.52 -21.91 -10.88
CA GLU A 134 -1.17 -20.61 -10.68
C GLU A 134 -2.15 -20.58 -9.50
N ASP A 135 -2.95 -21.63 -9.31
CA ASP A 135 -3.93 -21.67 -8.23
C ASP A 135 -3.25 -21.63 -6.85
N SER A 136 -2.19 -22.43 -6.68
CA SER A 136 -1.40 -22.46 -5.45
C SER A 136 -0.71 -21.11 -5.22
N ALA A 137 -0.09 -20.54 -6.25
CA ALA A 137 0.55 -19.23 -6.19
C ALA A 137 -0.44 -18.10 -5.83
N MET A 138 -1.65 -18.14 -6.39
CA MET A 138 -2.71 -17.19 -6.09
C MET A 138 -3.20 -17.31 -4.64
N ILE A 139 -3.36 -18.53 -4.11
CA ILE A 139 -3.73 -18.75 -2.70
C ILE A 139 -2.64 -18.20 -1.78
N ALA A 140 -1.37 -18.52 -2.06
CA ALA A 140 -0.23 -18.05 -1.27
C ALA A 140 -0.13 -16.51 -1.30
N ALA A 141 -0.28 -15.86 -2.46
CA ALA A 141 -0.26 -14.41 -2.58
C ALA A 141 -1.34 -13.74 -1.72
N ARG A 142 -2.56 -14.28 -1.73
CA ARG A 142 -3.68 -13.77 -0.94
C ARG A 142 -3.48 -13.97 0.56
N PHE A 143 -2.93 -15.09 0.95
CA PHE A 143 -2.59 -15.39 2.35
C PHE A 143 -1.51 -14.45 2.86
N ILE A 144 -0.42 -14.29 2.12
CA ILE A 144 0.69 -13.38 2.45
C ILE A 144 0.17 -11.95 2.58
N ALA A 145 -0.54 -11.44 1.57
CA ALA A 145 -1.08 -10.09 1.60
C ALA A 145 -2.00 -9.87 2.80
N GLY A 146 -2.90 -10.82 3.09
CA GLY A 146 -3.82 -10.75 4.23
C GLY A 146 -3.09 -10.76 5.56
N GLY A 147 -2.15 -11.66 5.76
CA GLY A 147 -1.35 -11.77 6.98
C GLY A 147 -0.47 -10.56 7.24
N VAL A 148 0.26 -10.12 6.23
CA VAL A 148 1.12 -8.93 6.30
C VAL A 148 0.30 -7.69 6.63
N MET A 149 -0.79 -7.44 5.90
CA MET A 149 -1.65 -6.28 6.16
C MET A 149 -2.27 -6.30 7.54
N HIS A 150 -2.70 -7.48 8.01
CA HIS A 150 -3.26 -7.61 9.35
C HIS A 150 -2.21 -7.31 10.44
N ALA A 151 -0.99 -7.84 10.28
CA ALA A 151 0.09 -7.59 11.22
C ALA A 151 0.44 -6.09 11.33
N TYR A 152 0.58 -5.40 10.21
CA TYR A 152 0.82 -3.95 10.21
C TYR A 152 -0.36 -3.17 10.80
N ASN A 153 -1.59 -3.57 10.49
CA ASN A 153 -2.77 -2.91 11.04
C ASN A 153 -2.82 -3.00 12.57
N MET A 154 -2.64 -4.21 13.12
CA MET A 154 -2.60 -4.40 14.56
C MET A 154 -1.46 -3.62 15.20
N TRP A 155 -0.28 -3.63 14.60
CA TRP A 155 0.87 -2.87 15.07
C TRP A 155 0.60 -1.35 15.16
N ILE A 156 -0.11 -0.79 14.18
CA ILE A 156 -0.53 0.62 14.19
C ILE A 156 -1.62 0.86 15.23
N MET A 157 -2.63 -0.02 15.31
CA MET A 157 -3.77 0.11 16.22
C MET A 157 -3.35 -0.01 17.68
N ASP A 158 -2.33 -0.82 17.97
CA ASP A 158 -1.76 -1.02 19.31
C ASP A 158 -0.67 0.03 19.65
N ASP A 159 -0.59 1.12 18.89
CA ASP A 159 0.35 2.23 19.07
C ASP A 159 1.83 1.80 19.05
N PHE A 160 2.20 0.98 18.05
CA PHE A 160 3.58 0.56 17.77
C PHE A 160 4.26 -0.14 18.96
N PRO A 161 3.71 -1.26 19.47
CA PRO A 161 4.19 -1.91 20.70
C PRO A 161 5.59 -2.53 20.59
N VAL A 162 6.08 -2.71 19.36
CA VAL A 162 7.43 -3.20 19.05
C VAL A 162 8.09 -2.31 17.99
N SER A 163 9.41 -2.38 17.84
CA SER A 163 10.10 -1.59 16.82
C SER A 163 9.78 -2.06 15.40
N ALA A 164 9.95 -1.17 14.43
CA ALA A 164 9.79 -1.47 13.00
C ALA A 164 10.69 -2.64 12.56
N GLU A 165 11.92 -2.66 13.04
CA GLU A 165 12.90 -3.71 12.76
C GLU A 165 12.44 -5.05 13.32
N PHE A 166 11.92 -5.09 14.55
CA PHE A 166 11.42 -6.32 15.16
C PHE A 166 10.22 -6.88 14.37
N LEU A 167 9.26 -6.03 14.03
CA LEU A 167 8.11 -6.42 13.22
C LEU A 167 8.57 -6.96 11.85
N ALA A 168 9.42 -6.20 11.14
CA ALA A 168 9.95 -6.57 9.84
C ALA A 168 10.71 -7.90 9.87
N GLN A 169 11.58 -8.12 10.88
CA GLN A 169 12.30 -9.37 11.06
C GLN A 169 11.36 -10.54 11.32
N THR A 170 10.35 -10.33 12.14
CA THR A 170 9.37 -11.37 12.47
C THR A 170 8.57 -11.78 11.24
N LEU A 171 8.03 -10.81 10.51
CA LEU A 171 7.29 -11.07 9.27
C LEU A 171 8.17 -11.73 8.21
N SER A 172 9.42 -11.28 8.06
CA SER A 172 10.38 -11.88 7.14
C SER A 172 10.61 -13.36 7.45
N LYS A 173 10.86 -13.72 8.71
CA LYS A 173 11.05 -15.12 9.13
C LYS A 173 9.84 -15.98 8.84
N ILE A 174 8.63 -15.47 9.09
CA ILE A 174 7.37 -16.17 8.80
C ILE A 174 7.23 -16.42 7.30
N LEU A 175 7.51 -15.39 6.48
CA LEU A 175 7.40 -15.49 5.03
C LEU A 175 8.42 -16.47 4.46
N VAL A 176 9.69 -16.35 4.84
CA VAL A 176 10.76 -17.27 4.39
C VAL A 176 10.44 -18.69 4.82
N GLY A 177 10.05 -18.92 6.08
CA GLY A 177 9.70 -20.25 6.56
C GLY A 177 8.49 -20.86 5.84
N GLY A 178 7.49 -20.03 5.48
CA GLY A 178 6.35 -20.47 4.68
C GLY A 178 6.72 -20.80 3.24
N LEU A 179 7.61 -20.02 2.63
CA LEU A 179 8.07 -20.23 1.24
C LEU A 179 9.00 -21.43 1.12
N GLN A 180 9.79 -21.76 2.15
CA GLN A 180 10.63 -22.98 2.17
C GLN A 180 9.82 -24.27 1.98
N ALA A 181 8.55 -24.28 2.36
CA ALA A 181 7.65 -25.42 2.10
C ALA A 181 7.41 -25.67 0.59
N PHE A 182 7.71 -24.71 -0.27
CA PHE A 182 7.66 -24.81 -1.73
C PHE A 182 9.03 -24.99 -2.38
N GLU A 183 10.09 -25.24 -1.59
CA GLU A 183 11.49 -25.35 -2.06
C GLU A 183 12.01 -24.07 -2.73
N ILE A 184 11.61 -22.90 -2.19
CA ILE A 184 11.94 -21.56 -2.70
C ILE A 184 13.01 -20.90 -1.82
#